data_239c043642de6399cc9dca2812dcad0a
#
_entry.id   239c043642de6399cc9dca2812dcad0a
#
_cell.length_a   1.000
_cell.length_b   1.000
_cell.length_c   1.000
_cell.angle_alpha   90.00
_cell.angle_beta   90.00
_cell.angle_gamma   90.00
#
_symmetry.space_group_name_H-M   'P 1'
#
loop_
_entity.id
_entity.type
_entity.pdbx_description
1 polymer ?
#
loop_
_entity_poly.entity_id
_entity_poly.type
_entity_poly.pdbx_seq_one_letter_code
_entity_poly.pdbx_strand_id
1 'polypeptide(L)'
;MSMNKAVSSEQKPLDVICLGRVAVDLYGQQIGSRLEDMTTFAKYLGGSSGNVAYGTAIQGLRSAMLARVGDEHMGRFVREELNRVGVDTQCLLSDRDRLTALVILGIKDQDTFPLIFYRDNCADMALTPEDIREDYIASSRALAVTGTHLSHPNTRAAVLKALEYAQKHGLRRA
;
A
#
# COMPACT_ATOMS: atom_id res chain seq x y z
N MET A 1 -2.60 -46.93 -14.50
CA MET A 1 -2.01 -45.72 -15.11
C MET A 1 -2.97 -44.55 -14.84
N SER A 2 -2.70 -43.78 -13.81
CA SER A 2 -3.50 -42.60 -13.43
C SER A 2 -2.87 -41.39 -14.12
N MET A 3 -3.57 -40.85 -15.11
CA MET A 3 -3.18 -39.61 -15.76
C MET A 3 -3.44 -38.43 -14.79
N ASN A 4 -2.36 -37.88 -14.25
CA ASN A 4 -2.38 -36.58 -13.56
C ASN A 4 -2.96 -35.52 -14.53
N LYS A 5 -4.20 -35.10 -14.30
CA LYS A 5 -4.73 -33.89 -14.91
C LYS A 5 -3.89 -32.73 -14.41
N ALA A 6 -3.02 -32.18 -15.25
CA ALA A 6 -2.41 -30.89 -15.04
C ALA A 6 -3.56 -29.88 -14.94
N VAL A 7 -3.74 -29.31 -13.75
CA VAL A 7 -4.63 -28.18 -13.53
C VAL A 7 -4.12 -27.06 -14.42
N SER A 8 -4.90 -26.69 -15.43
CA SER A 8 -4.61 -25.50 -16.25
C SER A 8 -4.43 -24.31 -15.30
N SER A 9 -3.26 -23.72 -15.28
CA SER A 9 -3.03 -22.47 -14.58
C SER A 9 -3.82 -21.39 -15.34
N GLU A 10 -5.09 -21.19 -14.98
CA GLU A 10 -5.82 -20.01 -15.41
C GLU A 10 -4.95 -18.82 -15.05
N GLN A 11 -4.62 -18.03 -16.07
CA GLN A 11 -3.69 -16.92 -15.92
C GLN A 11 -4.40 -15.82 -15.12
N LYS A 12 -4.18 -15.81 -13.79
CA LYS A 12 -4.80 -14.82 -12.91
C LYS A 12 -4.46 -13.41 -13.39
N PRO A 13 -5.40 -12.46 -13.37
CA PRO A 13 -5.19 -11.12 -13.91
C PRO A 13 -4.12 -10.32 -13.15
N LEU A 14 -3.92 -10.61 -11.85
CA LEU A 14 -2.94 -9.94 -11.02
C LEU A 14 -1.80 -10.88 -10.61
N ASP A 15 -0.59 -10.36 -10.54
CA ASP A 15 0.57 -11.09 -10.03
C ASP A 15 0.71 -10.90 -8.53
N VAL A 16 0.46 -9.67 -8.02
CA VAL A 16 0.55 -9.36 -6.59
C VAL A 16 -0.46 -8.28 -6.17
N ILE A 17 -1.14 -8.52 -5.07
CA ILE A 17 -1.89 -7.49 -4.32
C ILE A 17 -1.02 -7.08 -3.13
N CYS A 18 -0.76 -5.79 -2.99
CA CYS A 18 -0.03 -5.21 -1.85
C CYS A 18 -1.05 -4.62 -0.87
N LEU A 19 -1.15 -5.21 0.32
CA LEU A 19 -2.04 -4.77 1.38
C LEU A 19 -1.25 -4.07 2.47
N GLY A 20 -1.63 -2.85 2.80
CA GLY A 20 -1.03 -2.10 3.88
C GLY A 20 -1.03 -0.60 3.67
N ARG A 21 -0.09 0.10 4.33
CA ARG A 21 -0.04 1.55 4.27
C ARG A 21 0.44 2.05 2.92
N VAL A 22 -0.31 3.01 2.39
CA VAL A 22 0.14 3.96 1.36
C VAL A 22 -0.03 5.37 1.93
N ALA A 23 0.87 6.26 1.62
CA ALA A 23 0.96 7.60 2.22
C ALA A 23 1.59 8.60 1.24
N VAL A 24 1.68 9.84 1.66
CA VAL A 24 2.49 10.87 1.00
C VAL A 24 3.70 11.16 1.87
N ASP A 25 4.89 11.17 1.26
CA ASP A 25 6.13 11.57 1.89
C ASP A 25 6.56 12.94 1.37
N LEU A 26 6.80 13.89 2.29
CA LEU A 26 7.35 15.22 2.02
C LEU A 26 8.81 15.23 2.46
N TYR A 27 9.71 15.22 1.47
CA TYR A 27 11.16 15.27 1.70
C TYR A 27 11.64 16.73 1.70
N GLY A 28 12.25 17.18 2.81
CA GLY A 28 12.92 18.46 2.88
C GLY A 28 14.07 18.55 1.87
N GLN A 29 14.13 19.67 1.14
CA GLN A 29 15.11 19.86 0.07
C GLN A 29 16.43 20.50 0.55
N GLN A 30 16.49 21.05 1.75
CA GLN A 30 17.70 21.59 2.36
C GLN A 30 18.46 20.49 3.09
N ILE A 31 19.22 19.68 2.33
CA ILE A 31 20.03 18.59 2.89
C ILE A 31 21.07 19.16 3.87
N GLY A 32 21.22 18.54 5.03
CA GLY A 32 22.09 18.98 6.10
C GLY A 32 21.46 19.93 7.12
N SER A 33 20.28 20.47 6.82
CA SER A 33 19.54 21.32 7.74
C SER A 33 18.76 20.50 8.76
N ARG A 34 18.42 21.14 9.91
CA ARG A 34 17.42 20.58 10.82
C ARG A 34 16.05 20.65 10.17
N LEU A 35 15.14 19.75 10.53
CA LEU A 35 13.80 19.73 9.94
C LEU A 35 13.03 21.05 10.20
N GLU A 36 13.25 21.66 11.35
CA GLU A 36 12.64 22.97 11.74
C GLU A 36 13.08 24.13 10.84
N ASP A 37 14.22 24.03 10.20
CA ASP A 37 14.80 25.08 9.36
C ASP A 37 14.49 24.85 7.86
N MET A 38 13.84 23.74 7.50
CA MET A 38 13.49 23.41 6.13
C MET A 38 12.28 24.23 5.66
N THR A 39 12.40 24.88 4.52
CA THR A 39 11.37 25.77 3.96
C THR A 39 10.73 25.23 2.67
N THR A 40 11.35 24.24 2.02
CA THR A 40 10.83 23.62 0.80
C THR A 40 10.86 22.11 0.89
N PHE A 41 9.83 21.46 0.32
CA PHE A 41 9.65 20.02 0.36
C PHE A 41 9.27 19.48 -1.02
N ALA A 42 9.86 18.35 -1.39
CA ALA A 42 9.43 17.57 -2.56
C ALA A 42 8.46 16.48 -2.13
N LYS A 43 7.39 16.29 -2.90
CA LYS A 43 6.33 15.33 -2.61
C LYS A 43 6.54 14.04 -3.38
N TYR A 44 6.43 12.90 -2.68
CA TYR A 44 6.57 11.56 -3.22
C TYR A 44 5.48 10.63 -2.71
N LEU A 45 5.24 9.55 -3.47
CA LEU A 45 4.49 8.41 -2.98
C LEU A 45 5.28 7.76 -1.85
N GLY A 46 4.62 7.45 -0.75
CA GLY A 46 5.20 6.81 0.42
C GLY A 46 4.36 5.63 0.92
N GLY A 47 4.75 5.16 2.09
CA GLY A 47 4.12 4.01 2.71
C GLY A 47 4.72 2.66 2.27
N SER A 48 4.85 1.73 3.21
CA SER A 48 5.53 0.45 2.98
C SER A 48 4.91 -0.37 1.85
N SER A 49 3.59 -0.59 1.88
CA SER A 49 2.90 -1.35 0.81
C SER A 49 2.76 -0.54 -0.48
N GLY A 50 2.62 0.79 -0.39
CA GLY A 50 2.61 1.67 -1.56
C GLY A 50 3.91 1.55 -2.36
N ASN A 51 5.05 1.58 -1.68
CA ASN A 51 6.36 1.41 -2.32
C ASN A 51 6.54 0.01 -2.94
N VAL A 52 6.02 -1.05 -2.31
CA VAL A 52 6.06 -2.40 -2.88
C VAL A 52 5.19 -2.47 -4.14
N ALA A 53 3.97 -1.95 -4.11
CA ALA A 53 3.07 -1.95 -5.26
C ALA A 53 3.67 -1.17 -6.45
N TYR A 54 4.20 0.02 -6.18
CA TYR A 54 4.85 0.87 -7.17
C TYR A 54 6.11 0.19 -7.76
N GLY A 55 7.00 -0.32 -6.90
CA GLY A 55 8.25 -0.95 -7.33
C GLY A 55 8.03 -2.23 -8.12
N THR A 56 7.08 -3.07 -7.74
CA THR A 56 6.75 -4.30 -8.48
C THR A 56 6.10 -4.00 -9.83
N ALA A 57 5.28 -2.95 -9.93
CA ALA A 57 4.71 -2.51 -11.20
C ALA A 57 5.79 -2.01 -12.18
N ILE A 58 6.75 -1.20 -11.71
CA ILE A 58 7.88 -0.75 -12.54
C ILE A 58 8.71 -1.93 -13.07
N GLN A 59 8.80 -3.01 -12.29
CA GLN A 59 9.49 -4.24 -12.70
C GLN A 59 8.64 -5.15 -13.61
N GLY A 60 7.45 -4.70 -14.05
CA GLY A 60 6.62 -5.39 -15.02
C GLY A 60 5.61 -6.37 -14.43
N LEU A 61 5.42 -6.41 -13.11
CA LEU A 61 4.35 -7.19 -12.50
C LEU A 61 3.01 -6.45 -12.60
N ARG A 62 1.92 -7.20 -12.79
CA ARG A 62 0.55 -6.70 -12.67
C ARG A 62 0.21 -6.56 -11.19
N SER A 63 0.57 -5.39 -10.65
CA SER A 63 0.46 -5.08 -9.23
C SER A 63 -0.85 -4.38 -8.92
N ALA A 64 -1.35 -4.57 -7.71
CA ALA A 64 -2.55 -3.92 -7.20
C ALA A 64 -2.32 -3.39 -5.78
N MET A 65 -3.02 -2.29 -5.45
CA MET A 65 -2.99 -1.71 -4.11
C MET A 65 -4.32 -1.91 -3.39
N LEU A 66 -4.29 -2.54 -2.21
CA LEU A 66 -5.42 -2.67 -1.31
C LEU A 66 -5.15 -1.83 -0.05
N ALA A 67 -5.81 -0.70 0.07
CA ALA A 67 -5.66 0.28 1.15
C ALA A 67 -6.82 1.27 1.20
N ARG A 68 -6.77 2.21 2.15
CA ARG A 68 -7.60 3.42 2.15
C ARG A 68 -6.75 4.67 2.09
N VAL A 69 -7.24 5.68 1.37
CA VAL A 69 -6.70 7.05 1.32
C VAL A 69 -7.85 8.04 1.53
N GLY A 70 -7.55 9.27 1.92
CA GLY A 70 -8.57 10.31 2.04
C GLY A 70 -9.17 10.70 0.69
N ASP A 71 -10.42 11.14 0.69
CA ASP A 71 -11.09 11.73 -0.49
C ASP A 71 -10.69 13.20 -0.64
N GLU A 72 -9.39 13.46 -0.69
CA GLU A 72 -8.80 14.81 -0.79
C GLU A 72 -7.56 14.82 -1.70
N HIS A 73 -6.87 15.95 -1.79
CA HIS A 73 -5.80 16.16 -2.78
C HIS A 73 -4.64 15.17 -2.65
N MET A 74 -4.26 14.77 -1.43
CA MET A 74 -3.16 13.81 -1.23
C MET A 74 -3.59 12.39 -1.56
N GLY A 75 -4.85 12.02 -1.28
CA GLY A 75 -5.41 10.72 -1.70
C GLY A 75 -5.52 10.60 -3.22
N ARG A 76 -5.93 11.69 -3.90
CA ARG A 76 -5.93 11.74 -5.37
C ARG A 76 -4.51 11.61 -5.93
N PHE A 77 -3.55 12.35 -5.37
CA PHE A 77 -2.15 12.23 -5.76
C PHE A 77 -1.63 10.78 -5.65
N VAL A 78 -1.89 10.11 -4.53
CA VAL A 78 -1.50 8.71 -4.34
C VAL A 78 -2.08 7.82 -5.43
N ARG A 79 -3.37 7.98 -5.73
CA ARG A 79 -4.05 7.20 -6.77
C ARG A 79 -3.47 7.45 -8.15
N GLU A 80 -3.24 8.71 -8.49
CA GLU A 80 -2.67 9.12 -9.78
C GLU A 80 -1.25 8.57 -9.97
N GLU A 81 -0.39 8.64 -8.93
CA GLU A 81 0.96 8.10 -8.99
C GLU A 81 0.99 6.58 -9.17
N LEU A 82 0.11 5.85 -8.46
CA LEU A 82 -0.02 4.41 -8.62
C LEU A 82 -0.53 4.05 -10.02
N ASN A 83 -1.56 4.74 -10.52
CA ASN A 83 -2.11 4.53 -11.85
C ASN A 83 -1.08 4.84 -12.95
N ARG A 84 -0.24 5.86 -12.76
CA ARG A 84 0.80 6.25 -13.71
C ARG A 84 1.79 5.12 -14.04
N VAL A 85 2.04 4.23 -13.09
CA VAL A 85 2.91 3.06 -13.28
C VAL A 85 2.14 1.76 -13.51
N GLY A 86 0.82 1.82 -13.68
CA GLY A 86 -0.02 0.68 -14.02
C GLY A 86 -0.44 -0.19 -12.83
N VAL A 87 -0.35 0.32 -11.60
CA VAL A 87 -0.91 -0.37 -10.43
C VAL A 87 -2.44 -0.31 -10.47
N ASP A 88 -3.10 -1.46 -10.33
CA ASP A 88 -4.55 -1.53 -10.16
C ASP A 88 -4.96 -0.88 -8.82
N THR A 89 -5.85 0.10 -8.90
CA THR A 89 -6.34 0.85 -7.74
C THR A 89 -7.82 0.62 -7.45
N GLN A 90 -8.43 -0.45 -7.96
CA GLN A 90 -9.85 -0.75 -7.73
C GLN A 90 -10.18 -0.93 -6.25
N CYS A 91 -9.26 -1.48 -5.47
CA CYS A 91 -9.38 -1.65 -4.02
C CYS A 91 -8.55 -0.64 -3.21
N LEU A 92 -8.13 0.45 -3.82
CA LEU A 92 -7.68 1.63 -3.10
C LEU A 92 -8.91 2.49 -2.78
N LEU A 93 -9.47 2.32 -1.59
CA LEU A 93 -10.73 2.93 -1.18
C LEU A 93 -10.52 4.41 -0.81
N SER A 94 -11.53 5.25 -1.05
CA SER A 94 -11.54 6.64 -0.61
C SER A 94 -12.35 6.78 0.68
N ASP A 95 -11.80 7.51 1.65
CA ASP A 95 -12.43 7.84 2.93
C ASP A 95 -12.80 9.33 2.93
N ARG A 96 -14.07 9.66 3.19
CA ARG A 96 -14.57 11.05 3.17
C ARG A 96 -14.33 11.78 4.48
N ASP A 97 -14.10 11.04 5.56
CA ASP A 97 -14.04 11.57 6.91
C ASP A 97 -12.60 11.65 7.44
N ARG A 98 -11.64 11.02 6.73
CA ARG A 98 -10.25 10.93 7.16
C ARG A 98 -9.29 11.39 6.07
N LEU A 99 -8.18 11.97 6.49
CA LEU A 99 -7.11 12.40 5.59
C LEU A 99 -6.17 11.25 5.23
N THR A 100 -5.48 11.39 4.13
CA THR A 100 -4.36 10.53 3.75
C THR A 100 -3.20 10.72 4.73
N ALA A 101 -2.57 9.62 5.14
CA ALA A 101 -1.39 9.68 5.99
C ALA A 101 -0.24 10.45 5.30
N LEU A 102 0.45 11.28 6.08
CA LEU A 102 1.54 12.13 5.63
C LEU A 102 2.78 11.89 6.50
N VAL A 103 3.95 11.86 5.88
CA VAL A 103 5.24 11.86 6.56
C VAL A 103 6.04 13.07 6.09
N ILE A 104 6.57 13.84 7.03
CA ILE A 104 7.53 14.91 6.75
C ILE A 104 8.88 14.42 7.22
N LEU A 105 9.88 14.48 6.36
CA LEU A 105 11.22 14.03 6.69
C LEU A 105 12.30 14.90 6.07
N GLY A 106 13.45 14.89 6.72
CA GLY A 106 14.67 15.56 6.26
C GLY A 106 15.83 14.58 6.15
N ILE A 107 16.84 14.97 5.41
CA ILE A 107 18.14 14.29 5.35
C ILE A 107 19.14 15.24 5.99
N LYS A 108 19.56 14.94 7.23
CA LYS A 108 20.54 15.76 7.94
C LYS A 108 21.96 15.34 7.59
N ASP A 109 22.24 14.05 7.61
CA ASP A 109 23.50 13.43 7.24
C ASP A 109 23.28 11.98 6.79
N GLN A 110 24.35 11.20 6.63
CA GLN A 110 24.25 9.81 6.16
C GLN A 110 23.50 8.88 7.12
N ASP A 111 23.45 9.22 8.42
CA ASP A 111 22.91 8.38 9.47
C ASP A 111 21.67 8.98 10.15
N THR A 112 21.35 10.27 9.87
CA THR A 112 20.30 11.03 10.58
C THR A 112 19.21 11.50 9.63
N PHE A 113 18.02 10.92 9.79
CA PHE A 113 16.83 11.20 8.98
C PHE A 113 15.66 11.60 9.91
N PRO A 114 15.61 12.85 10.40
CA PRO A 114 14.49 13.28 11.24
C PRO A 114 13.18 13.19 10.46
N LEU A 115 12.16 12.61 11.10
CA LEU A 115 10.86 12.42 10.46
C LEU A 115 9.71 12.59 11.46
N ILE A 116 8.56 13.02 10.95
CA ILE A 116 7.30 13.16 11.70
C ILE A 116 6.20 12.46 10.93
N PHE A 117 5.49 11.56 11.61
CA PHE A 117 4.30 10.91 11.07
C PHE A 117 3.04 11.69 11.44
N TYR A 118 2.36 12.25 10.46
CA TYR A 118 0.99 12.75 10.58
C TYR A 118 0.03 11.63 10.20
N ARG A 119 -0.18 10.70 11.13
CA ARG A 119 -0.96 9.47 10.89
C ARG A 119 -2.02 9.21 11.96
N ASP A 120 -2.35 10.21 12.77
CA ASP A 120 -3.41 10.05 13.76
C ASP A 120 -4.77 9.98 13.05
N ASN A 121 -5.54 8.91 13.30
CA ASN A 121 -6.85 8.65 12.70
C ASN A 121 -6.93 8.84 11.17
N CYS A 122 -5.84 8.58 10.45
CA CYS A 122 -5.81 8.67 8.99
C CYS A 122 -6.58 7.54 8.30
N ALA A 123 -6.91 7.74 7.03
CA ALA A 123 -7.73 6.84 6.23
C ALA A 123 -7.18 5.40 6.19
N ASP A 124 -5.87 5.23 6.10
CA ASP A 124 -5.24 3.90 6.08
C ASP A 124 -5.50 3.07 7.34
N MET A 125 -5.79 3.72 8.49
CA MET A 125 -6.13 3.06 9.76
C MET A 125 -7.61 2.64 9.84
N ALA A 126 -8.44 3.05 8.90
CA ALA A 126 -9.86 2.74 8.85
C ALA A 126 -10.21 1.52 7.99
N LEU A 127 -9.20 0.82 7.44
CA LEU A 127 -9.44 -0.43 6.70
C LEU A 127 -10.03 -1.49 7.64
N THR A 128 -11.13 -2.11 7.22
CA THR A 128 -11.87 -3.12 7.99
C THR A 128 -12.00 -4.44 7.23
N PRO A 129 -12.39 -5.55 7.89
CA PRO A 129 -12.62 -6.84 7.21
C PRO A 129 -13.67 -6.77 6.10
N GLU A 130 -14.65 -5.87 6.20
CA GLU A 130 -15.73 -5.65 5.22
C GLU A 130 -15.20 -5.06 3.90
N ASP A 131 -14.07 -4.39 3.95
CA ASP A 131 -13.38 -3.84 2.78
C ASP A 131 -12.66 -4.93 1.95
N ILE A 132 -12.48 -6.12 2.52
CA ILE A 132 -11.71 -7.19 1.90
C ILE A 132 -12.62 -8.05 1.02
N ARG A 133 -12.54 -7.85 -0.27
CA ARG A 133 -13.29 -8.60 -1.27
C ARG A 133 -12.60 -9.93 -1.60
N GLU A 134 -13.30 -11.04 -1.37
CA GLU A 134 -12.75 -12.38 -1.61
C GLU A 134 -12.44 -12.63 -3.10
N ASP A 135 -13.33 -12.20 -4.00
CA ASP A 135 -13.15 -12.32 -5.45
C ASP A 135 -11.90 -11.57 -5.94
N TYR A 136 -11.65 -10.39 -5.37
CA TYR A 136 -10.47 -9.61 -5.70
C TYR A 136 -9.18 -10.26 -5.20
N ILE A 137 -9.16 -10.77 -3.96
CA ILE A 137 -8.00 -11.54 -3.47
C ILE A 137 -7.75 -12.76 -4.36
N ALA A 138 -8.81 -13.52 -4.69
CA ALA A 138 -8.70 -14.72 -5.54
C ALA A 138 -8.14 -14.43 -6.94
N SER A 139 -8.27 -13.20 -7.44
CA SER A 139 -7.78 -12.78 -8.76
C SER A 139 -6.26 -12.65 -8.87
N SER A 140 -5.53 -12.75 -7.74
CA SER A 140 -4.07 -12.58 -7.70
C SER A 140 -3.32 -13.90 -7.49
N ARG A 141 -2.04 -13.92 -7.87
CA ARG A 141 -1.12 -15.03 -7.62
C ARG A 141 -0.47 -14.95 -6.24
N ALA A 142 -0.33 -13.72 -5.72
CA ALA A 142 0.30 -13.45 -4.42
C ALA A 142 -0.40 -12.32 -3.67
N LEU A 143 -0.32 -12.38 -2.34
CA LEU A 143 -0.68 -11.31 -1.42
C LEU A 143 0.55 -10.92 -0.61
N ALA A 144 1.00 -9.68 -0.73
CA ALA A 144 2.07 -9.09 0.07
C ALA A 144 1.46 -8.19 1.16
N VAL A 145 1.85 -8.41 2.42
CA VAL A 145 1.36 -7.68 3.58
C VAL A 145 2.53 -7.02 4.30
N THR A 146 2.40 -5.76 4.67
CA THR A 146 3.41 -5.08 5.49
C THR A 146 2.97 -4.95 6.95
N GLY A 147 3.92 -5.09 7.87
CA GLY A 147 3.67 -5.13 9.32
C GLY A 147 3.00 -3.89 9.90
N THR A 148 3.03 -2.75 9.22
CA THR A 148 2.40 -1.49 9.68
C THR A 148 0.88 -1.63 9.89
N HIS A 149 0.21 -2.50 9.14
CA HIS A 149 -1.23 -2.74 9.30
C HIS A 149 -1.58 -3.78 10.38
N LEU A 150 -0.58 -4.40 11.01
CA LEU A 150 -0.77 -5.28 12.16
C LEU A 150 -0.80 -4.52 13.49
N SER A 151 -0.41 -3.26 13.51
CA SER A 151 -0.28 -2.43 14.71
C SER A 151 -1.60 -1.87 15.26
N HIS A 152 -2.68 -1.88 14.47
CA HIS A 152 -3.99 -1.37 14.88
C HIS A 152 -5.06 -2.47 14.78
N PRO A 153 -6.01 -2.59 15.73
CA PRO A 153 -6.97 -3.71 15.77
C PRO A 153 -7.77 -3.88 14.48
N ASN A 154 -8.33 -2.80 13.92
CA ASN A 154 -9.17 -2.87 12.71
C ASN A 154 -8.37 -3.33 11.48
N THR A 155 -7.23 -2.68 11.23
CA THR A 155 -6.38 -3.03 10.09
C THR A 155 -5.78 -4.42 10.24
N ARG A 156 -5.47 -4.85 11.46
CA ARG A 156 -5.04 -6.22 11.75
C ARG A 156 -6.14 -7.23 11.38
N ALA A 157 -7.40 -6.96 11.77
CA ALA A 157 -8.53 -7.83 11.42
C ALA A 157 -8.71 -7.94 9.90
N ALA A 158 -8.60 -6.82 9.17
CA ALA A 158 -8.65 -6.79 7.71
C ALA A 158 -7.51 -7.62 7.08
N VAL A 159 -6.27 -7.47 7.59
CA VAL A 159 -5.11 -8.27 7.14
C VAL A 159 -5.35 -9.76 7.35
N LEU A 160 -5.82 -10.17 8.53
CA LEU A 160 -6.10 -11.57 8.83
C LEU A 160 -7.17 -12.13 7.90
N LYS A 161 -8.21 -11.35 7.59
CA LYS A 161 -9.26 -11.74 6.64
C LYS A 161 -8.71 -11.91 5.22
N ALA A 162 -7.86 -11.02 4.78
CA ALA A 162 -7.20 -11.12 3.47
C ALA A 162 -6.28 -12.36 3.39
N LEU A 163 -5.54 -12.67 4.46
CA LEU A 163 -4.70 -13.85 4.55
C LEU A 163 -5.51 -15.16 4.55
N GLU A 164 -6.68 -15.16 5.21
CA GLU A 164 -7.64 -16.29 5.17
C GLU A 164 -8.08 -16.57 3.72
N TYR A 165 -8.51 -15.53 2.99
CA TYR A 165 -8.87 -15.67 1.59
C TYR A 165 -7.69 -16.09 0.71
N ALA A 166 -6.51 -15.51 0.93
CA ALA A 166 -5.30 -15.91 0.20
C ALA A 166 -4.96 -17.39 0.43
N GLN A 167 -5.12 -17.89 1.65
CA GLN A 167 -4.94 -19.30 1.95
C GLN A 167 -5.99 -20.19 1.27
N LYS A 168 -7.27 -19.80 1.34
CA LYS A 168 -8.39 -20.52 0.72
C LYS A 168 -8.20 -20.68 -0.78
N HIS A 169 -7.67 -19.66 -1.45
CA HIS A 169 -7.47 -19.63 -2.91
C HIS A 169 -6.04 -19.96 -3.35
N GLY A 170 -5.19 -20.47 -2.44
CA GLY A 170 -3.85 -20.98 -2.76
C GLY A 170 -2.85 -19.91 -3.22
N LEU A 171 -3.01 -18.65 -2.80
CA LEU A 171 -2.06 -17.58 -3.11
C LEU A 171 -0.75 -17.76 -2.36
N ARG A 172 0.36 -17.29 -2.97
CA ARG A 172 1.60 -17.03 -2.23
C ARG A 172 1.35 -15.88 -1.25
N ARG A 173 1.95 -15.96 -0.05
CA ARG A 173 1.83 -14.96 1.02
C ARG A 173 3.22 -14.50 1.42
N ALA A 174 3.46 -13.19 1.43
CA ALA A 174 4.72 -12.55 1.80
C ALA A 174 4.47 -11.39 2.79
#